data_372798b515b879b24aee805a07d429f7
#
_entry.id   372798b515b879b24aee805a07d429f7
#
_cell.length_a   1.000
_cell.length_b   1.000
_cell.length_c   1.000
_cell.angle_alpha   90.00
_cell.angle_beta   90.00
_cell.angle_gamma   90.00
#
_symmetry.space_group_name_H-M   'P 1'
#
loop_
_entity.id
_entity.type
_entity.pdbx_description
1 polymer ?
#
loop_
_entity_poly.entity_id
_entity_poly.type
_entity_poly.pdbx_seq_one_letter_code
_entity_poly.pdbx_strand_id
1 'polypeptide(L)'
;MKLILLGAPGAGKGTQAELICERLSIPSISTGNMIREAIKNGTELGKMAKAIIYGGNLLNDDIVVAMIKERLAQDDCANGFILDGFPRTIPQAEALDAMGVKIDAAVEIVLADEKIVARMSGRRTCPGCGNSYHTVYKQPKTEGICDGCGETLVIRDDDKPETVLERLRVYHQQTAPLSEYYQAKGLRRVVEGQEELADTTALMMKAVEDLV
;
A
#
# COMPACT_ATOMS: atom_id res chain seq x y z
N MET A 1 -10.30 8.25 -12.36
CA MET A 1 -8.92 7.75 -12.48
C MET A 1 -8.74 6.54 -11.59
N LYS A 2 -8.15 5.44 -12.12
CA LYS A 2 -7.95 4.18 -11.40
C LYS A 2 -6.46 3.83 -11.42
N LEU A 3 -5.81 3.91 -10.27
CA LEU A 3 -4.36 3.74 -10.15
C LEU A 3 -4.00 2.50 -9.31
N ILE A 4 -2.86 1.92 -9.62
CA ILE A 4 -2.19 0.92 -8.79
C ILE A 4 -0.88 1.52 -8.28
N LEU A 5 -0.58 1.35 -6.99
CA LEU A 5 0.72 1.69 -6.43
C LEU A 5 1.55 0.42 -6.25
N LEU A 6 2.66 0.36 -6.99
CA LEU A 6 3.67 -0.69 -6.89
C LEU A 6 4.88 -0.21 -6.08
N GLY A 7 5.66 -1.14 -5.61
CA GLY A 7 6.90 -0.88 -4.86
C GLY A 7 6.98 -1.69 -3.58
N ALA A 8 8.17 -1.80 -3.03
CA ALA A 8 8.49 -2.61 -1.86
C ALA A 8 7.73 -2.17 -0.59
N PRO A 9 7.58 -3.04 0.42
CA PRO A 9 7.09 -2.62 1.72
C PRO A 9 7.97 -1.50 2.30
N GLY A 10 7.37 -0.41 2.79
CA GLY A 10 8.14 0.74 3.30
C GLY A 10 8.56 1.77 2.25
N ALA A 11 8.32 1.56 0.95
CA ALA A 11 8.63 2.54 -0.11
C ALA A 11 7.83 3.85 -0.03
N GLY A 12 6.77 3.92 0.80
CA GLY A 12 5.97 5.13 0.99
C GLY A 12 4.61 5.11 0.28
N LYS A 13 4.20 3.99 -0.31
CA LYS A 13 2.95 3.86 -1.08
C LYS A 13 1.72 4.40 -0.34
N GLY A 14 1.47 3.95 0.89
CA GLY A 14 0.30 4.39 1.66
C GLY A 14 0.28 5.90 1.92
N THR A 15 1.44 6.48 2.23
CA THR A 15 1.55 7.93 2.44
C THR A 15 1.27 8.70 1.15
N GLN A 16 1.79 8.23 0.01
CA GLN A 16 1.51 8.85 -1.28
C GLN A 16 0.05 8.65 -1.71
N ALA A 17 -0.52 7.48 -1.42
CA ALA A 17 -1.94 7.23 -1.67
C ALA A 17 -2.84 8.24 -0.93
N GLU A 18 -2.58 8.49 0.37
CA GLU A 18 -3.32 9.48 1.16
C GLU A 18 -3.31 10.86 0.48
N LEU A 19 -2.11 11.35 0.12
CA LEU A 19 -1.93 12.68 -0.47
C LEU A 19 -2.55 12.82 -1.86
N ILE A 20 -2.45 11.78 -2.69
CA ILE A 20 -3.02 11.77 -4.04
C ILE A 20 -4.56 11.67 -3.96
N CYS A 21 -5.08 10.81 -3.09
CA CYS A 21 -6.52 10.66 -2.88
C CYS A 21 -7.17 11.95 -2.41
N GLU A 22 -6.52 12.69 -1.51
CA GLU A 22 -6.99 13.99 -1.05
C GLU A 22 -7.08 15.01 -2.20
N ARG A 23 -6.07 15.04 -3.09
CA ARG A 23 -6.05 15.95 -4.24
C ARG A 23 -7.04 15.57 -5.33
N LEU A 24 -7.24 14.29 -5.58
CA LEU A 24 -8.08 13.78 -6.66
C LEU A 24 -9.51 13.45 -6.21
N SER A 25 -9.82 13.54 -4.92
CA SER A 25 -11.12 13.19 -4.33
C SER A 25 -11.57 11.76 -4.69
N ILE A 26 -10.65 10.80 -4.68
CA ILE A 26 -10.91 9.38 -4.91
C ILE A 26 -10.48 8.55 -3.69
N PRO A 27 -11.09 7.40 -3.41
CA PRO A 27 -10.72 6.56 -2.27
C PRO A 27 -9.40 5.83 -2.48
N SER A 28 -8.66 5.63 -1.37
CA SER A 28 -7.55 4.67 -1.28
C SER A 28 -8.06 3.32 -0.77
N ILE A 29 -7.73 2.27 -1.49
CA ILE A 29 -8.07 0.88 -1.13
C ILE A 29 -6.77 0.17 -0.75
N SER A 30 -6.54 0.05 0.56
CA SER A 30 -5.35 -0.61 1.10
C SER A 30 -5.70 -2.01 1.63
N THR A 31 -5.28 -3.06 0.91
CA THR A 31 -5.47 -4.45 1.38
C THR A 31 -4.83 -4.69 2.73
N GLY A 32 -3.69 -4.08 2.99
CA GLY A 32 -3.04 -4.17 4.29
C GLY A 32 -3.88 -3.60 5.43
N ASN A 33 -4.57 -2.47 5.20
CA ASN A 33 -5.46 -1.89 6.20
C ASN A 33 -6.70 -2.74 6.40
N MET A 34 -7.33 -3.21 5.32
CA MET A 34 -8.50 -4.09 5.38
C MET A 34 -8.21 -5.36 6.20
N ILE A 35 -7.07 -6.01 5.97
CA ILE A 35 -6.66 -7.22 6.70
C ILE A 35 -6.39 -6.89 8.17
N ARG A 36 -5.70 -5.80 8.48
CA ARG A 36 -5.44 -5.40 9.88
C ARG A 36 -6.73 -5.05 10.63
N GLU A 37 -7.67 -4.43 9.96
CA GLU A 37 -9.00 -4.18 10.53
C GLU A 37 -9.73 -5.50 10.82
N ALA A 38 -9.70 -6.45 9.90
CA ALA A 38 -10.25 -7.79 10.12
C ALA A 38 -9.60 -8.50 11.32
N ILE A 39 -8.27 -8.37 11.49
CA ILE A 39 -7.52 -8.90 12.64
C ILE A 39 -7.97 -8.22 13.94
N LYS A 40 -8.07 -6.89 13.94
CA LYS A 40 -8.50 -6.08 15.09
C LYS A 40 -9.92 -6.47 15.54
N ASN A 41 -10.82 -6.64 14.57
CA ASN A 41 -12.22 -6.99 14.82
C ASN A 41 -12.44 -8.49 15.12
N GLY A 42 -11.39 -9.31 15.07
CA GLY A 42 -11.44 -10.73 15.38
C GLY A 42 -12.32 -11.57 14.44
N THR A 43 -12.51 -11.10 13.20
CA THR A 43 -13.27 -11.85 12.18
C THR A 43 -12.58 -13.18 11.84
N GLU A 44 -13.30 -14.12 11.22
CA GLU A 44 -12.70 -15.39 10.79
C GLU A 44 -11.52 -15.15 9.82
N LEU A 45 -11.66 -14.21 8.89
CA LEU A 45 -10.56 -13.77 8.03
C LEU A 45 -9.38 -13.24 8.86
N GLY A 46 -9.65 -12.39 9.85
CA GLY A 46 -8.61 -11.81 10.70
C GLY A 46 -7.85 -12.85 11.52
N LYS A 47 -8.56 -13.84 12.10
CA LYS A 47 -7.93 -14.95 12.82
C LYS A 47 -7.00 -15.77 11.93
N MET A 48 -7.45 -16.10 10.72
CA MET A 48 -6.67 -16.84 9.73
C MET A 48 -5.47 -16.04 9.22
N ALA A 49 -5.65 -14.75 8.97
CA ALA A 49 -4.64 -13.88 8.38
C ALA A 49 -3.49 -13.53 9.35
N LYS A 50 -3.77 -13.50 10.67
CA LYS A 50 -2.87 -12.96 11.69
C LYS A 50 -1.46 -13.56 11.64
N ALA A 51 -1.34 -14.87 11.69
CA ALA A 51 -0.05 -15.56 11.69
C ALA A 51 0.72 -15.35 10.38
N ILE A 52 0.01 -15.35 9.25
CA ILE A 52 0.58 -15.20 7.90
C ILE A 52 1.17 -13.79 7.75
N ILE A 53 0.38 -12.76 8.07
CA ILE A 53 0.78 -11.35 7.92
C ILE A 53 1.89 -10.98 8.89
N TYR A 54 1.83 -11.43 10.14
CA TYR A 54 2.87 -11.15 11.13
C TYR A 54 4.16 -11.91 10.86
N GLY A 55 4.10 -13.02 10.10
CA GLY A 55 5.25 -13.72 9.55
C GLY A 55 5.83 -13.08 8.27
N GLY A 56 5.25 -11.98 7.77
CA GLY A 56 5.73 -11.26 6.59
C GLY A 56 5.26 -11.83 5.24
N ASN A 57 4.38 -12.83 5.26
CA ASN A 57 3.88 -13.53 4.07
C ASN A 57 2.60 -12.90 3.51
N LEU A 58 2.22 -13.31 2.28
CA LEU A 58 0.98 -12.92 1.64
C LEU A 58 -0.14 -13.91 1.98
N LEU A 59 -1.38 -13.40 2.03
CA LEU A 59 -2.57 -14.25 2.04
C LEU A 59 -2.75 -14.93 0.68
N ASN A 60 -3.56 -15.98 0.69
CA ASN A 60 -4.01 -16.66 -0.52
C ASN A 60 -4.66 -15.68 -1.50
N ASP A 61 -4.34 -15.80 -2.79
CA ASP A 61 -4.79 -14.88 -3.83
C ASP A 61 -6.30 -14.82 -3.95
N ASP A 62 -7.00 -15.95 -3.86
CA ASP A 62 -8.47 -16.02 -3.98
C ASP A 62 -9.16 -15.20 -2.89
N ILE A 63 -8.62 -15.23 -1.67
CA ILE A 63 -9.15 -14.46 -0.54
C ILE A 63 -8.98 -12.97 -0.80
N VAL A 64 -7.79 -12.56 -1.22
CA VAL A 64 -7.50 -11.14 -1.47
C VAL A 64 -8.29 -10.62 -2.67
N VAL A 65 -8.41 -11.42 -3.72
CA VAL A 65 -9.22 -11.11 -4.92
C VAL A 65 -10.70 -10.94 -4.56
N ALA A 66 -11.25 -11.82 -3.72
CA ALA A 66 -12.64 -11.71 -3.26
C ALA A 66 -12.87 -10.43 -2.45
N MET A 67 -11.95 -10.09 -1.53
CA MET A 67 -12.01 -8.86 -0.75
C MET A 67 -12.00 -7.61 -1.65
N ILE A 68 -11.12 -7.59 -2.64
CA ILE A 68 -11.01 -6.46 -3.58
C ILE A 68 -12.26 -6.35 -4.45
N LYS A 69 -12.79 -7.47 -4.94
CA LYS A 69 -14.01 -7.48 -5.75
C LYS A 69 -15.19 -6.87 -4.98
N GLU A 70 -15.37 -7.24 -3.72
CA GLU A 70 -16.42 -6.68 -2.85
C GLU A 70 -16.20 -5.18 -2.60
N ARG A 71 -14.96 -4.76 -2.34
CA ARG A 71 -14.62 -3.35 -2.09
C ARG A 71 -14.82 -2.47 -3.33
N LEU A 72 -14.47 -2.95 -4.52
CA LEU A 72 -14.63 -2.22 -5.78
C LEU A 72 -16.09 -2.07 -6.21
N ALA A 73 -17.00 -2.88 -5.67
CA ALA A 73 -18.43 -2.77 -5.93
C ALA A 73 -19.12 -1.65 -5.13
N GLN A 74 -18.42 -0.98 -4.21
CA GLN A 74 -18.98 0.12 -3.41
C GLN A 74 -19.05 1.41 -4.25
N ASP A 75 -20.06 2.23 -3.98
CA ASP A 75 -20.41 3.43 -4.74
C ASP A 75 -19.28 4.47 -4.80
N ASP A 76 -18.46 4.57 -3.75
CA ASP A 76 -17.36 5.51 -3.69
C ASP A 76 -16.23 5.20 -4.69
N CYS A 77 -16.19 3.98 -5.24
CA CYS A 77 -15.22 3.56 -6.26
C CYS A 77 -15.65 3.93 -7.69
N ALA A 78 -16.88 4.41 -7.89
CA ALA A 78 -17.44 4.65 -9.23
C ALA A 78 -16.61 5.69 -10.03
N ASN A 79 -16.12 6.74 -9.36
CA ASN A 79 -15.35 7.83 -9.99
C ASN A 79 -13.83 7.60 -10.06
N GLY A 80 -13.36 6.46 -9.54
CA GLY A 80 -11.96 6.09 -9.51
C GLY A 80 -11.50 5.68 -8.12
N PHE A 81 -10.25 5.24 -8.03
CA PHE A 81 -9.63 4.76 -6.79
C PHE A 81 -8.13 4.56 -6.94
N ILE A 82 -7.44 4.41 -5.82
CA ILE A 82 -6.06 3.95 -5.76
C ILE A 82 -6.02 2.60 -5.05
N LEU A 83 -5.40 1.60 -5.70
CA LEU A 83 -5.09 0.31 -5.08
C LEU A 83 -3.69 0.37 -4.43
N ASP A 84 -3.63 0.25 -3.12
CA ASP A 84 -2.38 0.12 -2.34
C ASP A 84 -2.24 -1.29 -1.78
N GLY A 85 -1.18 -1.97 -2.20
CA GLY A 85 -0.89 -3.34 -1.79
C GLY A 85 -1.74 -4.41 -2.48
N PHE A 86 -2.33 -4.09 -3.61
CA PHE A 86 -2.97 -5.01 -4.55
C PHE A 86 -2.82 -4.45 -5.98
N PRO A 87 -2.50 -5.32 -6.99
CA PRO A 87 -2.09 -6.71 -6.82
C PRO A 87 -0.69 -6.85 -6.19
N ARG A 88 -0.38 -8.03 -5.65
CA ARG A 88 0.95 -8.41 -5.16
C ARG A 88 1.52 -9.63 -5.86
N THR A 89 0.73 -10.29 -6.68
CA THR A 89 1.13 -11.47 -7.48
C THR A 89 0.58 -11.34 -8.89
N ILE A 90 1.17 -12.05 -9.85
CA ILE A 90 0.65 -12.10 -11.23
C ILE A 90 -0.79 -12.62 -11.27
N PRO A 91 -1.15 -13.73 -10.57
CA PRO A 91 -2.54 -14.21 -10.55
C PRO A 91 -3.54 -13.15 -10.05
N GLN A 92 -3.17 -12.34 -9.06
CA GLN A 92 -4.02 -11.23 -8.61
C GLN A 92 -4.20 -10.16 -9.69
N ALA A 93 -3.14 -9.84 -10.45
CA ALA A 93 -3.22 -8.86 -11.54
C ALA A 93 -4.11 -9.38 -12.69
N GLU A 94 -3.99 -10.66 -13.04
CA GLU A 94 -4.85 -11.33 -14.03
C GLU A 94 -6.31 -11.37 -13.58
N ALA A 95 -6.55 -11.65 -12.30
CA ALA A 95 -7.90 -11.61 -11.74
C ALA A 95 -8.52 -10.21 -11.79
N LEU A 96 -7.72 -9.15 -11.54
CA LEU A 96 -8.18 -7.76 -11.69
C LEU A 96 -8.57 -7.43 -13.13
N ASP A 97 -7.78 -7.88 -14.10
CA ASP A 97 -8.11 -7.74 -15.52
C ASP A 97 -9.40 -8.48 -15.89
N ALA A 98 -9.57 -9.71 -15.38
CA ALA A 98 -10.76 -10.52 -15.61
C ALA A 98 -12.05 -9.91 -15.02
N MET A 99 -11.93 -9.03 -13.99
CA MET A 99 -13.05 -8.24 -13.49
C MET A 99 -13.49 -7.12 -14.45
N GLY A 100 -12.76 -6.89 -15.55
CA GLY A 100 -13.04 -5.80 -16.49
C GLY A 100 -12.67 -4.41 -15.98
N VAL A 101 -11.88 -4.34 -14.92
CA VAL A 101 -11.42 -3.07 -14.35
C VAL A 101 -10.29 -2.50 -15.20
N LYS A 102 -10.55 -1.41 -15.90
CA LYS A 102 -9.51 -0.70 -16.66
C LYS A 102 -8.69 0.16 -15.71
N ILE A 103 -7.41 -0.15 -15.59
CA ILE A 103 -6.43 0.64 -14.83
C ILE A 103 -5.80 1.67 -15.75
N ASP A 104 -5.70 2.92 -15.31
CA ASP A 104 -5.13 4.02 -16.08
C ASP A 104 -3.60 4.05 -15.97
N ALA A 105 -3.05 3.77 -14.79
CA ALA A 105 -1.60 3.61 -14.59
C ALA A 105 -1.27 2.75 -13.37
N ALA A 106 -0.10 2.09 -13.44
CA ALA A 106 0.57 1.44 -12.32
C ALA A 106 1.84 2.25 -11.98
N VAL A 107 1.78 3.02 -10.90
CA VAL A 107 2.89 3.88 -10.48
C VAL A 107 3.77 3.12 -9.49
N GLU A 108 5.00 2.88 -9.88
CA GLU A 108 5.98 2.16 -9.07
C GLU A 108 6.93 3.11 -8.37
N ILE A 109 6.92 3.06 -7.03
CA ILE A 109 7.88 3.79 -6.20
C ILE A 109 9.08 2.89 -5.97
N VAL A 110 10.22 3.24 -6.58
CA VAL A 110 11.48 2.52 -6.46
C VAL A 110 12.32 3.11 -5.34
N LEU A 111 12.83 2.25 -4.48
CA LEU A 111 13.72 2.59 -3.38
C LEU A 111 14.64 1.41 -3.08
N ALA A 112 15.92 1.68 -2.77
CA ALA A 112 16.86 0.64 -2.39
C ALA A 112 16.48 -0.03 -1.06
N ASP A 113 16.74 -1.32 -0.92
CA ASP A 113 16.36 -2.13 0.24
C ASP A 113 16.92 -1.59 1.55
N GLU A 114 18.15 -1.08 1.55
CA GLU A 114 18.80 -0.47 2.73
C GLU A 114 18.00 0.75 3.24
N LYS A 115 17.51 1.58 2.30
CA LYS A 115 16.66 2.73 2.65
C LYS A 115 15.29 2.28 3.17
N ILE A 116 14.76 1.17 2.64
CA ILE A 116 13.51 0.58 3.11
C ILE A 116 13.64 0.09 4.54
N VAL A 117 14.67 -0.67 4.86
CA VAL A 117 14.93 -1.16 6.22
C VAL A 117 15.05 0.01 7.19
N ALA A 118 15.81 1.06 6.83
CA ALA A 118 15.94 2.26 7.64
C ALA A 118 14.59 2.97 7.87
N ARG A 119 13.76 3.10 6.82
CA ARG A 119 12.42 3.71 6.93
C ARG A 119 11.46 2.87 7.79
N MET A 120 11.49 1.56 7.65
CA MET A 120 10.57 0.68 8.39
C MET A 120 10.80 0.76 9.90
N SER A 121 12.04 0.94 10.36
CA SER A 121 12.37 1.07 11.78
C SER A 121 11.77 2.32 12.42
N GLY A 122 11.64 3.42 11.66
CA GLY A 122 11.04 4.68 12.11
C GLY A 122 9.52 4.76 11.97
N ARG A 123 8.88 3.78 11.31
CA ARG A 123 7.43 3.80 11.07
C ARG A 123 6.64 3.64 12.36
N ARG A 124 5.59 4.44 12.47
CA ARG A 124 4.57 4.36 13.52
C ARG A 124 3.19 4.33 12.86
N THR A 125 2.27 3.60 13.45
CA THR A 125 0.90 3.47 12.90
C THR A 125 -0.11 3.65 14.01
N CYS A 126 -1.21 4.33 13.69
CA CYS A 126 -2.34 4.42 14.59
C CYS A 126 -3.19 3.14 14.51
N PRO A 127 -3.38 2.40 15.62
CA PRO A 127 -4.22 1.21 15.63
C PRO A 127 -5.73 1.54 15.52
N GLY A 128 -6.11 2.80 15.78
CA GLY A 128 -7.49 3.28 15.69
C GLY A 128 -7.94 3.53 14.25
N CYS A 129 -7.25 4.45 13.55
CA CYS A 129 -7.65 4.91 12.22
C CYS A 129 -6.74 4.44 11.08
N GLY A 130 -5.65 3.73 11.35
CA GLY A 130 -4.73 3.22 10.34
C GLY A 130 -3.71 4.25 9.81
N ASN A 131 -3.78 5.52 10.22
CA ASN A 131 -2.84 6.56 9.78
C ASN A 131 -1.39 6.16 10.06
N SER A 132 -0.52 6.47 9.10
CA SER A 132 0.90 6.15 9.15
C SER A 132 1.73 7.40 9.37
N TYR A 133 2.68 7.29 10.30
CA TYR A 133 3.65 8.32 10.69
C TYR A 133 5.07 7.78 10.60
N HIS A 134 6.04 8.67 10.73
CA HIS A 134 7.44 8.31 10.79
C HIS A 134 8.17 9.22 11.76
N THR A 135 9.09 8.67 12.55
CA THR A 135 9.83 9.42 13.57
C THR A 135 10.66 10.60 13.02
N VAL A 136 10.98 10.56 11.73
CA VAL A 136 11.77 11.61 11.03
C VAL A 136 10.95 12.27 9.92
N TYR A 137 10.39 11.51 8.98
CA TYR A 137 9.86 12.03 7.71
C TYR A 137 8.38 12.47 7.75
N LYS A 138 7.60 12.01 8.71
CA LYS A 138 6.18 12.38 8.90
C LYS A 138 5.84 12.32 10.39
N GLN A 139 6.35 13.28 11.15
CA GLN A 139 6.11 13.32 12.59
C GLN A 139 4.66 13.75 12.91
N PRO A 140 4.03 13.19 13.96
CA PRO A 140 2.77 13.68 14.47
C PRO A 140 3.00 15.05 15.18
N LYS A 141 1.96 15.85 15.29
CA LYS A 141 1.99 17.16 16.02
C LYS A 141 2.36 16.98 17.48
N THR A 142 1.88 15.91 18.09
CA THR A 142 2.24 15.50 19.46
C THR A 142 2.93 14.14 19.38
N GLU A 143 4.14 14.05 19.92
CA GLU A 143 4.91 12.81 19.88
C GLU A 143 4.12 11.61 20.40
N GLY A 144 4.11 10.53 19.64
CA GLY A 144 3.42 9.27 19.97
C GLY A 144 1.89 9.30 19.87
N ILE A 145 1.27 10.41 19.44
CA ILE A 145 -0.19 10.56 19.38
C ILE A 145 -0.63 10.78 17.92
N CYS A 146 -1.69 10.12 17.52
CA CYS A 146 -2.28 10.25 16.18
C CYS A 146 -2.99 11.60 16.02
N ASP A 147 -2.64 12.39 15.00
CA ASP A 147 -3.28 13.65 14.68
C ASP A 147 -4.75 13.52 14.25
N GLY A 148 -5.11 12.34 13.72
CA GLY A 148 -6.45 12.10 13.18
C GLY A 148 -7.48 11.68 14.22
N CYS A 149 -7.09 10.89 15.23
CA CYS A 149 -8.06 10.34 16.22
C CYS A 149 -7.57 10.39 17.67
N GLY A 150 -6.36 10.90 17.95
CA GLY A 150 -5.84 11.05 19.31
C GLY A 150 -5.33 9.75 19.96
N GLU A 151 -5.34 8.61 19.26
CA GLU A 151 -4.88 7.34 19.81
C GLU A 151 -3.37 7.23 19.80
N THR A 152 -2.80 6.44 20.71
CA THR A 152 -1.36 6.22 20.81
C THR A 152 -0.83 5.45 19.59
N LEU A 153 0.25 5.96 19.01
CA LEU A 153 0.93 5.34 17.88
C LEU A 153 1.75 4.12 18.32
N VAL A 154 1.75 3.08 17.51
CA VAL A 154 2.45 1.83 17.79
C VAL A 154 3.39 1.44 16.65
N ILE A 155 4.39 0.60 16.95
CA ILE A 155 5.14 -0.14 15.94
C ILE A 155 4.30 -1.36 15.57
N ARG A 156 4.15 -1.64 14.27
CA ARG A 156 3.42 -2.82 13.81
C ARG A 156 4.21 -4.10 14.13
N ASP A 157 3.52 -5.19 14.37
CA ASP A 157 4.17 -6.50 14.55
C ASP A 157 4.94 -6.95 13.30
N ASP A 158 4.43 -6.57 12.11
CA ASP A 158 5.08 -6.87 10.82
C ASP A 158 6.19 -5.87 10.44
N ASP A 159 6.57 -4.94 11.32
CA ASP A 159 7.69 -4.00 11.14
C ASP A 159 8.93 -4.35 12.00
N LYS A 160 8.93 -5.49 12.65
CA LYS A 160 10.10 -6.00 13.34
C LYS A 160 11.20 -6.31 12.31
N PRO A 161 12.50 -6.09 12.63
CA PRO A 161 13.59 -6.21 11.67
C PRO A 161 13.61 -7.54 10.89
N GLU A 162 13.42 -8.66 11.61
CA GLU A 162 13.37 -9.99 11.00
C GLU A 162 12.17 -10.15 10.02
N THR A 163 11.03 -9.59 10.37
CA THR A 163 9.83 -9.63 9.51
C THR A 163 9.99 -8.71 8.30
N VAL A 164 10.66 -7.57 8.45
CA VAL A 164 10.96 -6.65 7.33
C VAL A 164 11.80 -7.34 6.27
N LEU A 165 12.84 -8.10 6.67
CA LEU A 165 13.67 -8.86 5.73
C LEU A 165 12.86 -9.93 5.00
N GLU A 166 11.99 -10.65 5.71
CA GLU A 166 11.11 -11.64 5.08
C GLU A 166 10.13 -10.99 4.10
N ARG A 167 9.56 -9.85 4.44
CA ARG A 167 8.68 -9.08 3.54
C ARG A 167 9.39 -8.62 2.27
N LEU A 168 10.66 -8.21 2.36
CA LEU A 168 11.48 -7.87 1.20
C LEU A 168 11.75 -9.10 0.34
N ARG A 169 12.09 -10.24 0.96
CA ARG A 169 12.27 -11.51 0.25
C ARG A 169 11.00 -11.91 -0.53
N VAL A 170 9.85 -11.88 0.13
CA VAL A 170 8.54 -12.18 -0.49
C VAL A 170 8.23 -11.17 -1.60
N TYR A 171 8.51 -9.88 -1.39
CA TYR A 171 8.32 -8.84 -2.40
C TYR A 171 9.11 -9.14 -3.66
N HIS A 172 10.41 -9.40 -3.55
CA HIS A 172 11.26 -9.68 -4.71
C HIS A 172 10.83 -10.93 -5.47
N GLN A 173 10.37 -11.97 -4.75
CA GLN A 173 9.94 -13.22 -5.36
C GLN A 173 8.57 -13.15 -6.04
N GLN A 174 7.61 -12.46 -5.43
CA GLN A 174 6.21 -12.54 -5.84
C GLN A 174 5.65 -11.24 -6.42
N THR A 175 6.11 -10.09 -5.94
CA THR A 175 5.52 -8.78 -6.27
C THR A 175 6.34 -8.01 -7.29
N ALA A 176 7.66 -8.06 -7.22
CA ALA A 176 8.53 -7.36 -8.16
C ALA A 176 8.26 -7.72 -9.64
N PRO A 177 7.87 -8.96 -10.00
CA PRO A 177 7.50 -9.31 -11.37
C PRO A 177 6.32 -8.50 -11.95
N LEU A 178 5.48 -7.90 -11.11
CA LEU A 178 4.40 -7.00 -11.57
C LEU A 178 4.92 -5.78 -12.31
N SER A 179 6.14 -5.35 -12.04
CA SER A 179 6.81 -4.26 -12.76
C SER A 179 6.86 -4.55 -14.26
N GLU A 180 7.32 -5.74 -14.64
CA GLU A 180 7.37 -6.17 -16.05
C GLU A 180 5.97 -6.41 -16.62
N TYR A 181 5.06 -6.98 -15.83
CA TYR A 181 3.67 -7.20 -16.24
C TYR A 181 2.97 -5.91 -16.66
N TYR A 182 3.07 -4.85 -15.85
CA TYR A 182 2.48 -3.55 -16.19
C TYR A 182 3.28 -2.77 -17.22
N GLN A 183 4.60 -2.99 -17.32
CA GLN A 183 5.42 -2.46 -18.39
C GLN A 183 5.00 -3.02 -19.75
N ALA A 184 4.75 -4.31 -19.86
CA ALA A 184 4.28 -4.95 -21.08
C ALA A 184 2.91 -4.43 -21.54
N LYS A 185 2.08 -3.96 -20.60
CA LYS A 185 0.79 -3.31 -20.87
C LYS A 185 0.88 -1.82 -21.19
N GLY A 186 2.06 -1.22 -21.10
CA GLY A 186 2.26 0.23 -21.28
C GLY A 186 1.67 1.08 -20.15
N LEU A 187 1.37 0.50 -18.99
CA LEU A 187 0.75 1.18 -17.87
C LEU A 187 1.72 1.57 -16.75
N ARG A 188 2.94 1.02 -16.78
CA ARG A 188 3.93 1.27 -15.72
C ARG A 188 4.50 2.67 -15.81
N ARG A 189 4.57 3.36 -14.68
CA ARG A 189 5.23 4.65 -14.49
C ARG A 189 6.13 4.57 -13.29
N VAL A 190 7.40 4.95 -13.45
CA VAL A 190 8.42 4.80 -12.40
C VAL A 190 8.66 6.14 -11.72
N VAL A 191 8.67 6.12 -10.40
CA VAL A 191 9.01 7.24 -9.54
C VAL A 191 10.09 6.81 -8.56
N GLU A 192 11.21 7.49 -8.55
CA GLU A 192 12.22 7.28 -7.51
C GLU A 192 11.79 7.92 -6.20
N GLY A 193 11.74 7.12 -5.14
CA GLY A 193 11.45 7.61 -3.80
C GLY A 193 12.56 8.56 -3.31
N GLN A 194 12.19 9.81 -3.03
CA GLN A 194 13.10 10.84 -2.53
C GLN A 194 13.18 10.80 -1.02
N GLU A 195 14.17 11.48 -0.45
CA GLU A 195 14.31 11.63 1.00
C GLU A 195 13.16 12.43 1.58
N GLU A 196 12.86 13.56 0.95
CA GLU A 196 11.74 14.42 1.32
C GLU A 196 10.42 13.90 0.76
N LEU A 197 9.40 13.90 1.63
CA LEU A 197 8.05 13.45 1.28
C LEU A 197 7.46 14.29 0.13
N ALA A 198 7.64 15.62 0.18
CA ALA A 198 7.10 16.55 -0.79
C ALA A 198 7.65 16.30 -2.21
N ASP A 199 8.94 15.97 -2.32
CA ASP A 199 9.59 15.71 -3.60
C ASP A 199 9.06 14.42 -4.23
N THR A 200 8.90 13.36 -3.44
CA THR A 200 8.25 12.14 -3.92
C THR A 200 6.82 12.43 -4.37
N THR A 201 6.07 13.23 -3.63
CA THR A 201 4.69 13.60 -3.99
C THR A 201 4.63 14.39 -5.29
N ALA A 202 5.55 15.32 -5.51
CA ALA A 202 5.64 16.07 -6.76
C ALA A 202 5.91 15.17 -7.95
N LEU A 203 6.84 14.21 -7.82
CA LEU A 203 7.12 13.22 -8.86
C LEU A 203 5.93 12.29 -9.13
N MET A 204 5.22 11.87 -8.09
CA MET A 204 4.01 11.06 -8.21
C MET A 204 2.90 11.80 -8.97
N MET A 205 2.66 13.07 -8.64
CA MET A 205 1.67 13.89 -9.32
C MET A 205 2.04 14.12 -10.80
N LYS A 206 3.31 14.39 -11.08
CA LYS A 206 3.82 14.50 -12.45
C LYS A 206 3.65 13.19 -13.23
N ALA A 207 3.85 12.05 -12.57
CA ALA A 207 3.68 10.74 -13.20
C ALA A 207 2.23 10.44 -13.63
N VAL A 208 1.23 11.18 -13.14
CA VAL A 208 -0.19 10.99 -13.47
C VAL A 208 -0.86 12.25 -14.04
N GLU A 209 -0.08 13.31 -14.34
CA GLU A 209 -0.62 14.61 -14.79
C GLU A 209 -1.43 14.54 -16.09
N ASP A 210 -1.08 13.63 -16.99
CA ASP A 210 -1.77 13.39 -18.27
C ASP A 210 -3.08 12.60 -18.11
N LEU A 211 -3.39 12.13 -16.91
CA LEU A 211 -4.60 11.37 -16.58
C LEU A 211 -5.67 12.20 -15.83
N VAL A 212 -5.29 13.42 -15.42
CA VAL A 212 -6.13 14.33 -14.61
C VAL A 212 -7.01 15.25 -15.48
#